data_5efb948d432cf13d3c33d83589da18aa
#
_entry.id   5efb948d432cf13d3c33d83589da18aa
#
_cell.length_a   1.000
_cell.length_b   1.000
_cell.length_c   1.000
_cell.angle_alpha   90.00
_cell.angle_beta   90.00
_cell.angle_gamma   90.00
#
_symmetry.space_group_name_H-M   'P 1'
#
loop_
_entity.id
_entity.type
_entity.pdbx_description
1 polymer ?
#
loop_
_entity_poly.entity_id
_entity_poly.type
_entity_poly.pdbx_seq_one_letter_code
_entity_poly.pdbx_strand_id
1 'polypeptide(L)'
;MCGIVGFLSFNKEKNQDLLIDLECAIKTLNLRGPDCQLIEQPDDNVGVAHARLSIIDTSEAANQPMSAYDNRYTIVFNGEIYNYQSLKSQLEKDKQEVFKTLSDTEVILRMFHHYGEDCVNSFNGFFAFAIYDKEKKETFIARDRMGIKPLLYTQTEEHFLFASEMKALLAFKIAKEIDFVSLQQYFQFNYIPTPSTIFKGVYKLKPGHSLTIKENGELSEDCYYKIPYSKDYSKITYKDAQKELVKQLDESVQRRLVSDVPLGSFLSGGIDSSVIATLASRHVDKLNTFSVGFSDNPYFDETAYANLVAKKIKSNHTVFSLSNNDLYEDLHNILDYIDEPFADSSAIPVYILSKRTREHVTVALSGDGADEIFGGYNKHQAEYLVQQDSLVNSLISIGSPIWGKLPKSRHSKMGNVIRQLDRFAQGRKLDTPERYWRWCSFTPENYAQKLLKTDISKLESEYKDRKSSILQNFTANGDINETLYTDMQLVLVNDMLTKVDLMSMANSLEVRVPFLDHELVNFAFQLPAEYKVSKDGRKRILKDAFREVLPTELYSRNKMGFEVPLLQWFKSDLKSLILDDLLLDEFIEEQNIFNIDTIRGLKKQLFSSNPGEIHAQIWALIVFQTWYKKYMI
;
A
#
# COMPACT_ATOMS: atom_id res chain seq x y z
N MET A 1 4.92 2.28 14.17
CA MET A 1 3.57 2.72 13.68
C MET A 1 2.51 2.30 14.65
N CYS A 2 1.42 3.05 14.73
CA CYS A 2 0.38 2.89 15.75
C CYS A 2 -0.95 2.45 15.14
N GLY A 3 -1.95 2.25 15.98
CA GLY A 3 -3.34 2.10 15.60
C GLY A 3 -4.16 3.22 16.21
N ILE A 4 -5.02 3.86 15.43
CA ILE A 4 -5.95 4.89 15.90
C ILE A 4 -7.38 4.46 15.62
N VAL A 5 -8.28 4.83 16.50
CA VAL A 5 -9.72 4.63 16.34
C VAL A 5 -10.49 5.66 17.16
N GLY A 6 -11.64 6.09 16.68
CA GLY A 6 -12.48 7.02 17.43
C GLY A 6 -13.88 7.17 16.84
N PHE A 7 -14.72 7.86 17.62
CA PHE A 7 -16.07 8.20 17.23
C PHE A 7 -16.43 9.64 17.60
N LEU A 8 -17.34 10.21 16.83
CA LEU A 8 -18.09 11.41 17.15
C LEU A 8 -19.58 11.03 17.12
N SER A 9 -20.28 11.22 18.22
CA SER A 9 -21.71 10.96 18.32
C SER A 9 -22.50 12.25 18.05
N PHE A 10 -23.51 12.15 17.21
CA PHE A 10 -24.48 13.23 16.97
C PHE A 10 -25.74 13.03 17.82
N ASN A 11 -25.83 11.88 18.52
CA ASN A 11 -26.91 11.52 19.41
C ASN A 11 -26.38 11.14 20.81
N LYS A 12 -26.64 11.98 21.81
CA LYS A 12 -26.11 11.83 23.18
C LYS A 12 -26.60 10.57 23.91
N GLU A 13 -27.74 10.01 23.53
CA GLU A 13 -28.32 8.83 24.22
C GLU A 13 -27.54 7.54 23.99
N LYS A 14 -26.71 7.45 22.95
CA LYS A 14 -25.95 6.26 22.57
C LYS A 14 -24.45 6.27 22.94
N ASN A 15 -23.99 7.29 23.61
CA ASN A 15 -22.55 7.49 23.86
C ASN A 15 -21.92 6.37 24.72
N GLN A 16 -22.68 5.79 25.65
CA GLN A 16 -22.17 4.71 26.51
C GLN A 16 -21.92 3.41 25.71
N ASP A 17 -22.79 3.08 24.76
CA ASP A 17 -22.60 1.92 23.90
C ASP A 17 -21.37 2.11 22.98
N LEU A 18 -21.19 3.32 22.41
CA LEU A 18 -20.04 3.65 21.59
C LEU A 18 -18.71 3.59 22.37
N LEU A 19 -18.70 3.94 23.66
CA LEU A 19 -17.50 3.78 24.51
C LEU A 19 -17.14 2.31 24.73
N ILE A 20 -18.12 1.45 24.95
CA ILE A 20 -17.90 0.00 25.07
C ILE A 20 -17.38 -0.56 23.74
N ASP A 21 -17.96 -0.14 22.64
CA ASP A 21 -17.51 -0.56 21.30
C ASP A 21 -16.08 -0.04 21.00
N LEU A 22 -15.72 1.18 21.46
CA LEU A 22 -14.36 1.73 21.35
C LEU A 22 -13.33 0.89 22.12
N GLU A 23 -13.69 0.42 23.32
CA GLU A 23 -12.83 -0.52 24.10
C GLU A 23 -12.61 -1.85 23.37
N CYS A 24 -13.60 -2.32 22.64
CA CYS A 24 -13.46 -3.51 21.79
C CYS A 24 -12.62 -3.20 20.56
N ALA A 25 -12.85 -2.07 19.93
CA ALA A 25 -12.17 -1.64 18.71
C ALA A 25 -10.66 -1.50 18.90
N ILE A 26 -10.20 -0.84 19.98
CA ILE A 26 -8.75 -0.65 20.21
C ILE A 26 -8.01 -1.97 20.43
N LYS A 27 -8.64 -2.97 21.03
CA LYS A 27 -8.05 -4.31 21.23
C LYS A 27 -7.75 -5.01 19.91
N THR A 28 -8.51 -4.74 18.85
CA THR A 28 -8.26 -5.31 17.53
C THR A 28 -6.99 -4.79 16.89
N LEU A 29 -6.49 -3.63 17.32
CA LEU A 29 -5.29 -2.98 16.83
C LEU A 29 -4.01 -3.34 17.62
N ASN A 30 -4.08 -4.33 18.51
CA ASN A 30 -2.98 -4.71 19.40
C ASN A 30 -1.67 -5.04 18.65
N LEU A 31 -1.75 -5.73 17.51
CA LEU A 31 -0.55 -6.07 16.72
C LEU A 31 0.09 -4.84 16.08
N ARG A 32 -0.69 -3.78 15.78
CA ARG A 32 -0.14 -2.52 15.28
C ARG A 32 0.63 -1.77 16.37
N GLY A 33 0.09 -1.75 17.59
CA GLY A 33 0.66 -1.02 18.72
C GLY A 33 0.62 -1.83 20.00
N PRO A 34 1.61 -2.71 20.20
CA PRO A 34 1.61 -3.63 21.34
C PRO A 34 2.11 -3.00 22.67
N ASP A 35 2.73 -1.80 22.61
CA ASP A 35 3.46 -1.27 23.78
C ASP A 35 2.52 -0.57 24.79
N CYS A 36 1.47 0.10 24.30
CA CYS A 36 0.50 0.79 25.15
C CYS A 36 -0.84 0.96 24.44
N GLN A 37 -1.95 0.80 25.16
CA GLN A 37 -3.30 1.09 24.69
C GLN A 37 -3.99 2.02 25.68
N LEU A 38 -4.45 3.18 25.20
CA LEU A 38 -5.19 4.15 26.01
C LEU A 38 -6.43 4.62 25.27
N ILE A 39 -7.43 4.99 26.06
CA ILE A 39 -8.71 5.53 25.62
C ILE A 39 -8.93 6.85 26.35
N GLU A 40 -9.41 7.86 25.66
CA GLU A 40 -9.80 9.14 26.24
C GLU A 40 -11.16 9.56 25.69
N GLN A 41 -11.96 10.17 26.54
CA GLN A 41 -13.22 10.81 26.18
C GLN A 41 -13.06 12.32 26.41
N PRO A 42 -12.56 13.07 25.42
CA PRO A 42 -12.29 14.51 25.57
C PRO A 42 -13.57 15.35 25.73
N ASP A 43 -14.71 14.85 25.26
CA ASP A 43 -16.03 15.41 25.44
C ASP A 43 -17.09 14.30 25.51
N ASP A 44 -18.28 14.61 26.00
CA ASP A 44 -19.39 13.65 26.15
C ASP A 44 -19.71 12.90 24.83
N ASN A 45 -19.50 13.57 23.69
CA ASN A 45 -19.85 13.08 22.37
C ASN A 45 -18.67 12.50 21.58
N VAL A 46 -17.46 12.49 22.13
CA VAL A 46 -16.23 12.13 21.40
C VAL A 46 -15.43 11.13 22.21
N GLY A 47 -15.11 10.01 21.61
CA GLY A 47 -14.19 9.03 22.15
C GLY A 47 -13.07 8.73 21.17
N VAL A 48 -11.84 8.71 21.66
CA VAL A 48 -10.63 8.40 20.86
C VAL A 48 -9.76 7.40 21.59
N ALA A 49 -9.12 6.52 20.84
CA ALA A 49 -8.24 5.51 21.39
C ALA A 49 -7.00 5.30 20.51
N HIS A 50 -5.92 4.91 21.15
CA HIS A 50 -4.62 4.74 20.52
C HIS A 50 -3.94 3.46 20.98
N ALA A 51 -3.41 2.68 20.03
CA ALA A 51 -2.52 1.55 20.25
C ALA A 51 -1.12 1.93 19.78
N ARG A 52 -0.17 2.00 20.71
CA ARG A 52 1.17 2.56 20.48
C ARG A 52 2.20 1.50 20.13
N LEU A 53 2.99 1.74 19.09
CA LEU A 53 4.32 1.20 18.89
C LEU A 53 5.31 2.35 19.11
N SER A 54 6.08 2.30 20.19
CA SER A 54 6.97 3.38 20.63
C SER A 54 8.24 3.44 19.79
N ILE A 55 8.45 4.54 19.07
CA ILE A 55 9.58 4.73 18.16
C ILE A 55 10.32 6.05 18.43
N ILE A 56 9.61 7.17 18.53
CA ILE A 56 10.14 8.47 18.94
C ILE A 56 9.59 8.78 20.33
N ASP A 57 10.47 9.22 21.23
CA ASP A 57 10.20 9.45 22.65
C ASP A 57 9.48 8.24 23.29
N THR A 58 10.27 7.23 23.66
CA THR A 58 9.72 5.98 24.22
C THR A 58 9.17 6.10 25.65
N SER A 59 9.14 7.31 26.21
CA SER A 59 8.61 7.59 27.55
C SER A 59 7.07 7.54 27.58
N GLU A 60 6.51 7.37 28.78
CA GLU A 60 5.06 7.43 29.01
C GLU A 60 4.47 8.80 28.71
N ALA A 61 5.26 9.89 28.81
CA ALA A 61 4.83 11.25 28.53
C ALA A 61 4.38 11.45 27.06
N ALA A 62 4.90 10.62 26.15
CA ALA A 62 4.53 10.62 24.74
C ALA A 62 3.40 9.62 24.40
N ASN A 63 2.75 9.01 25.40
CA ASN A 63 1.57 8.18 25.15
C ASN A 63 0.40 9.02 24.61
N GLN A 64 -0.45 8.36 23.84
CA GLN A 64 -1.62 8.94 23.22
C GLN A 64 -2.88 8.16 23.63
N PRO A 65 -4.07 8.79 23.67
CA PRO A 65 -4.37 10.16 23.24
C PRO A 65 -3.54 11.20 24.00
N MET A 66 -3.10 12.27 23.31
CA MET A 66 -2.32 13.36 23.92
C MET A 66 -3.12 14.65 23.89
N SER A 67 -3.18 15.35 25.05
CA SER A 67 -3.91 16.61 25.18
C SER A 67 -2.99 17.80 25.43
N ALA A 68 -3.34 18.98 24.90
CA ALA A 68 -2.60 20.22 25.08
C ALA A 68 -3.53 21.42 25.23
N TYR A 69 -2.97 22.57 25.70
CA TYR A 69 -3.68 23.84 25.92
C TYR A 69 -4.90 23.69 26.83
N ASP A 70 -4.66 23.22 28.07
CA ASP A 70 -5.70 22.97 29.08
C ASP A 70 -6.79 22.00 28.58
N ASN A 71 -6.37 20.96 27.85
CA ASN A 71 -7.22 19.95 27.23
C ASN A 71 -8.19 20.49 26.17
N ARG A 72 -7.86 21.64 25.55
CA ARG A 72 -8.61 22.12 24.39
C ARG A 72 -8.47 21.17 23.21
N TYR A 73 -7.24 20.73 22.91
CA TYR A 73 -6.96 19.81 21.81
C TYR A 73 -6.58 18.43 22.33
N THR A 74 -7.17 17.40 21.75
CA THR A 74 -6.79 16.00 21.96
C THR A 74 -6.49 15.35 20.62
N ILE A 75 -5.31 14.69 20.49
CA ILE A 75 -4.86 14.03 19.28
C ILE A 75 -4.70 12.51 19.47
N VAL A 76 -5.05 11.76 18.41
CA VAL A 76 -4.56 10.40 18.16
C VAL A 76 -3.85 10.38 16.80
N PHE A 77 -2.64 9.81 16.77
CA PHE A 77 -1.74 9.89 15.63
C PHE A 77 -1.04 8.56 15.35
N ASN A 78 -1.15 8.11 14.11
CA ASN A 78 -0.42 6.97 13.56
C ASN A 78 0.54 7.48 12.50
N GLY A 79 1.82 7.54 12.79
CA GLY A 79 2.80 8.01 11.82
C GLY A 79 4.07 8.59 12.44
N GLU A 80 4.80 9.32 11.60
CA GLU A 80 6.02 10.03 11.93
C GLU A 80 6.09 11.35 11.15
N ILE A 81 6.42 12.46 11.82
CA ILE A 81 6.72 13.75 11.20
C ILE A 81 8.25 13.95 11.21
N TYR A 82 8.91 13.58 10.13
CA TYR A 82 10.38 13.52 10.07
C TYR A 82 11.08 14.88 10.24
N ASN A 83 10.42 15.98 9.92
CA ASN A 83 10.96 17.34 10.12
C ASN A 83 10.53 17.97 11.45
N TYR A 84 10.01 17.18 12.41
CA TYR A 84 9.46 17.70 13.67
C TYR A 84 10.44 18.53 14.50
N GLN A 85 11.74 18.18 14.51
CA GLN A 85 12.75 18.92 15.26
C GLN A 85 12.94 20.34 14.72
N SER A 86 12.89 20.50 13.40
CA SER A 86 12.95 21.83 12.76
C SER A 86 11.71 22.67 13.08
N LEU A 87 10.51 22.04 13.01
CA LEU A 87 9.25 22.69 13.35
C LEU A 87 9.19 23.07 14.83
N LYS A 88 9.66 22.19 15.73
CA LYS A 88 9.80 22.45 17.15
C LYS A 88 10.67 23.68 17.40
N SER A 89 11.88 23.73 16.83
CA SER A 89 12.80 24.86 16.98
C SER A 89 12.22 26.17 16.44
N GLN A 90 11.45 26.12 15.36
CA GLN A 90 10.73 27.26 14.83
C GLN A 90 9.66 27.76 15.81
N LEU A 91 8.83 26.86 16.37
CA LEU A 91 7.78 27.21 17.34
C LEU A 91 8.36 27.77 18.65
N GLU A 92 9.45 27.19 19.15
CA GLU A 92 10.17 27.70 20.33
C GLU A 92 10.66 29.15 20.12
N LYS A 93 11.24 29.42 18.93
CA LYS A 93 11.78 30.73 18.59
C LYS A 93 10.69 31.78 18.29
N ASP A 94 9.74 31.43 17.41
CA ASP A 94 8.82 32.40 16.82
C ASP A 94 7.53 32.56 17.64
N LYS A 95 7.14 31.53 18.40
CA LYS A 95 5.91 31.47 19.18
C LYS A 95 6.14 31.35 20.68
N GLN A 96 7.39 31.19 21.11
CA GLN A 96 7.78 31.00 22.52
C GLN A 96 7.12 29.74 23.15
N GLU A 97 6.86 28.72 22.33
CA GLU A 97 6.28 27.47 22.80
C GLU A 97 7.25 26.69 23.71
N VAL A 98 6.68 26.04 24.71
CA VAL A 98 7.40 25.16 25.63
C VAL A 98 6.88 23.74 25.48
N PHE A 99 7.74 22.83 25.12
CA PHE A 99 7.41 21.43 24.93
C PHE A 99 7.63 20.61 26.21
N LYS A 100 6.72 19.67 26.46
CA LYS A 100 6.80 18.75 27.60
C LYS A 100 7.44 17.40 27.22
N THR A 101 7.45 17.07 25.91
CA THR A 101 7.93 15.81 25.36
C THR A 101 8.97 16.03 24.26
N LEU A 102 9.61 14.95 23.84
CA LEU A 102 10.45 14.93 22.63
C LEU A 102 9.69 14.37 21.42
N SER A 103 8.39 14.10 21.57
CA SER A 103 7.55 13.49 20.54
C SER A 103 7.18 14.49 19.45
N ASP A 104 7.12 13.99 18.22
CA ASP A 104 6.55 14.68 17.06
C ASP A 104 5.02 14.91 17.21
N THR A 105 4.32 14.06 17.99
CA THR A 105 2.89 14.21 18.32
C THR A 105 2.60 15.57 18.97
N GLU A 106 3.42 15.99 19.94
CA GLU A 106 3.25 17.30 20.58
C GLU A 106 3.50 18.44 19.57
N VAL A 107 4.45 18.25 18.65
CA VAL A 107 4.71 19.24 17.59
C VAL A 107 3.50 19.40 16.68
N ILE A 108 2.78 18.31 16.32
CA ILE A 108 1.54 18.40 15.54
C ILE A 108 0.50 19.26 16.28
N LEU A 109 0.27 19.00 17.58
CA LEU A 109 -0.69 19.79 18.37
C LEU A 109 -0.34 21.28 18.42
N ARG A 110 0.95 21.62 18.62
CA ARG A 110 1.43 23.00 18.65
C ARG A 110 1.28 23.67 17.28
N MET A 111 1.62 22.96 16.20
CA MET A 111 1.41 23.46 14.84
C MET A 111 -0.08 23.68 14.54
N PHE A 112 -0.96 22.76 14.94
CA PHE A 112 -2.40 22.91 14.74
C PHE A 112 -2.97 24.10 15.52
N HIS A 113 -2.50 24.34 16.75
CA HIS A 113 -2.92 25.52 17.53
C HIS A 113 -2.64 26.84 16.79
N HIS A 114 -1.44 26.96 16.18
CA HIS A 114 -1.02 28.23 15.55
C HIS A 114 -1.48 28.40 14.11
N TYR A 115 -1.63 27.29 13.37
CA TYR A 115 -1.88 27.32 11.92
C TYR A 115 -3.17 26.63 11.50
N GLY A 116 -3.92 26.04 12.47
CA GLY A 116 -5.15 25.29 12.16
C GLY A 116 -4.89 24.15 11.18
N GLU A 117 -5.83 23.94 10.29
CA GLU A 117 -5.79 22.88 9.27
C GLU A 117 -4.59 23.01 8.30
N ASP A 118 -4.10 24.24 8.07
CA ASP A 118 -2.94 24.49 7.20
C ASP A 118 -1.62 23.91 7.72
N CYS A 119 -1.57 23.47 8.99
CA CYS A 119 -0.38 22.83 9.57
C CYS A 119 0.11 21.63 8.74
N VAL A 120 -0.77 20.88 8.07
CA VAL A 120 -0.43 19.71 7.24
C VAL A 120 0.50 20.07 6.08
N ASN A 121 0.46 21.31 5.59
CA ASN A 121 1.32 21.78 4.51
C ASN A 121 2.79 21.84 4.91
N SER A 122 3.08 22.05 6.22
CA SER A 122 4.43 22.14 6.78
C SER A 122 5.05 20.78 7.11
N PHE A 123 4.28 19.69 7.13
CA PHE A 123 4.77 18.39 7.55
C PHE A 123 5.49 17.64 6.43
N ASN A 124 6.72 17.19 6.69
CA ASN A 124 7.36 16.12 5.94
C ASN A 124 7.24 14.85 6.77
N GLY A 125 6.26 14.02 6.44
CA GLY A 125 5.92 12.85 7.26
C GLY A 125 5.01 11.87 6.54
N PHE A 126 4.82 10.72 7.18
CA PHE A 126 3.86 9.70 6.84
C PHE A 126 2.89 9.59 8.01
N PHE A 127 1.63 9.91 7.80
CA PHE A 127 0.72 10.11 8.91
C PHE A 127 -0.76 9.87 8.59
N ALA A 128 -1.47 9.46 9.60
CA ALA A 128 -2.90 9.60 9.75
C ALA A 128 -3.18 10.05 11.18
N PHE A 129 -3.91 11.13 11.37
CA PHE A 129 -4.24 11.63 12.70
C PHE A 129 -5.64 12.22 12.77
N ALA A 130 -6.17 12.27 13.99
CA ALA A 130 -7.39 13.00 14.32
C ALA A 130 -7.13 13.94 15.51
N ILE A 131 -7.53 15.20 15.38
CA ILE A 131 -7.46 16.22 16.43
C ILE A 131 -8.86 16.70 16.73
N TYR A 132 -9.32 16.58 17.98
CA TYR A 132 -10.54 17.19 18.47
C TYR A 132 -10.25 18.56 19.09
N ASP A 133 -10.95 19.60 18.65
CA ASP A 133 -10.97 20.95 19.28
C ASP A 133 -12.24 21.10 20.12
N LYS A 134 -12.08 21.05 21.43
CA LYS A 134 -13.17 21.14 22.41
C LYS A 134 -13.91 22.48 22.40
N GLU A 135 -13.23 23.60 22.08
CA GLU A 135 -13.86 24.92 22.01
C GLU A 135 -14.73 25.07 20.77
N LYS A 136 -14.25 24.59 19.62
CA LYS A 136 -14.99 24.61 18.37
C LYS A 136 -15.98 23.47 18.23
N LYS A 137 -15.79 22.38 18.99
CA LYS A 137 -16.50 21.10 18.87
C LYS A 137 -16.42 20.52 17.46
N GLU A 138 -15.21 20.50 16.94
CA GLU A 138 -14.86 20.01 15.61
C GLU A 138 -13.73 18.97 15.71
N THR A 139 -13.78 17.98 14.85
CA THR A 139 -12.68 17.03 14.68
C THR A 139 -12.05 17.21 13.32
N PHE A 140 -10.76 17.51 13.29
CA PHE A 140 -9.94 17.56 12.09
C PHE A 140 -9.19 16.23 11.93
N ILE A 141 -9.31 15.63 10.77
CA ILE A 141 -8.67 14.35 10.42
C ILE A 141 -7.85 14.55 9.15
N ALA A 142 -6.61 14.08 9.14
CA ALA A 142 -5.76 14.18 7.95
C ALA A 142 -5.01 12.88 7.67
N ARG A 143 -4.81 12.59 6.38
CA ARG A 143 -4.00 11.48 5.87
C ARG A 143 -2.85 12.00 5.01
N ASP A 144 -1.68 11.41 5.14
CA ASP A 144 -0.46 11.84 4.45
C ASP A 144 -0.59 11.90 2.92
N ARG A 145 0.31 12.64 2.30
CA ARG A 145 0.31 12.98 0.87
C ARG A 145 0.29 11.80 -0.08
N MET A 146 0.90 10.68 0.32
CA MET A 146 1.01 9.46 -0.50
C MET A 146 0.06 8.34 -0.03
N GLY A 147 -0.65 8.55 1.10
CA GLY A 147 -1.55 7.56 1.68
C GLY A 147 -0.84 6.35 2.28
N ILE A 148 0.36 6.56 2.84
CA ILE A 148 1.19 5.50 3.42
C ILE A 148 0.55 4.96 4.69
N LYS A 149 -0.02 5.84 5.53
CA LYS A 149 -0.74 5.40 6.71
C LYS A 149 -2.22 5.17 6.37
N PRO A 150 -2.78 4.03 6.78
CA PRO A 150 -4.19 3.74 6.52
C PRO A 150 -5.10 4.59 7.38
N LEU A 151 -6.24 4.99 6.80
CA LEU A 151 -7.34 5.64 7.51
C LEU A 151 -8.66 5.34 6.81
N LEU A 152 -9.56 4.72 7.55
CA LEU A 152 -10.91 4.37 7.15
C LEU A 152 -11.91 5.22 7.94
N TYR A 153 -13.06 5.51 7.35
CA TYR A 153 -14.15 6.19 8.04
C TYR A 153 -15.52 5.76 7.52
N THR A 154 -16.53 5.98 8.35
CA THR A 154 -17.93 5.85 7.99
C THR A 154 -18.75 6.90 8.73
N GLN A 155 -19.82 7.36 8.12
CA GLN A 155 -20.76 8.31 8.73
C GLN A 155 -22.19 7.80 8.55
N THR A 156 -22.95 7.91 9.62
CA THR A 156 -24.41 7.70 9.65
C THR A 156 -25.10 8.98 10.12
N GLU A 157 -26.42 8.95 10.25
CA GLU A 157 -27.18 10.06 10.85
C GLU A 157 -26.88 10.24 12.35
N GLU A 158 -26.36 9.20 13.03
CA GLU A 158 -26.17 9.17 14.47
C GLU A 158 -24.72 9.40 14.90
N HIS A 159 -23.74 9.03 14.08
CA HIS A 159 -22.32 9.11 14.42
C HIS A 159 -21.38 9.09 13.20
N PHE A 160 -20.19 9.57 13.43
CA PHE A 160 -19.02 9.41 12.57
C PHE A 160 -18.00 8.52 13.27
N LEU A 161 -17.42 7.55 12.54
CA LEU A 161 -16.39 6.63 13.05
C LEU A 161 -15.16 6.69 12.15
N PHE A 162 -13.98 6.53 12.74
CA PHE A 162 -12.74 6.40 11.98
C PHE A 162 -11.81 5.38 12.64
N ALA A 163 -10.98 4.72 11.83
CA ALA A 163 -9.98 3.77 12.33
C ALA A 163 -8.83 3.54 11.33
N SER A 164 -7.73 3.01 11.83
CA SER A 164 -6.60 2.55 10.99
C SER A 164 -6.93 1.31 10.18
N GLU A 165 -7.76 0.39 10.70
CA GLU A 165 -8.08 -0.90 10.06
C GLU A 165 -9.58 -1.20 10.14
N MET A 166 -10.09 -2.00 9.19
CA MET A 166 -11.51 -2.33 9.06
C MET A 166 -12.04 -3.06 10.30
N LYS A 167 -11.27 -3.99 10.88
CA LYS A 167 -11.69 -4.76 12.06
C LYS A 167 -12.00 -3.87 13.26
N ALA A 168 -11.38 -2.70 13.37
CA ALA A 168 -11.69 -1.74 14.43
C ALA A 168 -13.03 -1.02 14.17
N LEU A 169 -13.36 -0.69 12.92
CA LEU A 169 -14.70 -0.17 12.57
C LEU A 169 -15.80 -1.22 12.78
N LEU A 170 -15.51 -2.49 12.46
CA LEU A 170 -16.46 -3.59 12.63
C LEU A 170 -16.84 -3.83 14.10
N ALA A 171 -15.97 -3.46 15.05
CA ALA A 171 -16.28 -3.53 16.47
C ALA A 171 -17.44 -2.61 16.88
N PHE A 172 -17.70 -1.53 16.14
CA PHE A 172 -18.86 -0.64 16.34
C PHE A 172 -20.16 -1.17 15.71
N LYS A 173 -20.18 -2.43 15.28
CA LYS A 173 -21.37 -3.09 14.72
C LYS A 173 -21.97 -2.36 13.51
N ILE A 174 -21.12 -1.77 12.69
CA ILE A 174 -21.53 -1.11 11.44
C ILE A 174 -22.25 -2.09 10.50
N ALA A 175 -23.08 -1.56 9.59
CA ALA A 175 -23.74 -2.36 8.58
C ALA A 175 -22.74 -3.07 7.66
N LYS A 176 -22.85 -4.41 7.55
CA LYS A 176 -21.95 -5.23 6.72
C LYS A 176 -22.59 -5.51 5.35
N GLU A 177 -22.99 -4.47 4.64
CA GLU A 177 -23.54 -4.61 3.29
C GLU A 177 -22.42 -4.62 2.26
N ILE A 178 -22.25 -5.72 1.51
CA ILE A 178 -21.21 -5.84 0.48
C ILE A 178 -21.46 -4.86 -0.66
N ASP A 179 -20.45 -4.08 -1.01
CA ASP A 179 -20.38 -3.28 -2.23
C ASP A 179 -19.96 -4.17 -3.41
N PHE A 180 -20.91 -4.52 -4.27
CA PHE A 180 -20.65 -5.42 -5.39
C PHE A 180 -19.78 -4.82 -6.49
N VAL A 181 -19.70 -3.49 -6.62
CA VAL A 181 -18.76 -2.84 -7.53
C VAL A 181 -17.33 -3.00 -6.99
N SER A 182 -17.14 -2.79 -5.70
CA SER A 182 -15.87 -3.05 -5.02
C SER A 182 -15.47 -4.53 -5.11
N LEU A 183 -16.42 -5.45 -4.94
CA LEU A 183 -16.17 -6.88 -5.07
C LEU A 183 -15.75 -7.26 -6.49
N GLN A 184 -16.38 -6.69 -7.53
CA GLN A 184 -15.96 -6.87 -8.91
C GLN A 184 -14.53 -6.34 -9.14
N GLN A 185 -14.22 -5.15 -8.63
CA GLN A 185 -12.88 -4.56 -8.72
C GLN A 185 -11.84 -5.39 -7.96
N TYR A 186 -12.20 -5.93 -6.79
CA TYR A 186 -11.34 -6.86 -6.06
C TYR A 186 -10.97 -8.09 -6.90
N PHE A 187 -11.94 -8.77 -7.53
CA PHE A 187 -11.63 -9.92 -8.38
C PHE A 187 -10.89 -9.55 -9.67
N GLN A 188 -10.91 -8.29 -10.05
CA GLN A 188 -10.15 -7.78 -11.18
C GLN A 188 -8.69 -7.45 -10.81
N PHE A 189 -8.47 -6.77 -9.66
CA PHE A 189 -7.18 -6.21 -9.26
C PHE A 189 -6.50 -6.93 -8.11
N ASN A 190 -7.17 -7.83 -7.38
CA ASN A 190 -6.79 -8.42 -6.10
C ASN A 190 -6.79 -7.44 -4.91
N TYR A 191 -7.30 -6.24 -5.09
CA TYR A 191 -7.51 -5.20 -4.07
C TYR A 191 -8.69 -4.32 -4.45
N ILE A 192 -9.17 -3.51 -3.49
CA ILE A 192 -10.27 -2.56 -3.72
C ILE A 192 -9.69 -1.14 -3.82
N PRO A 193 -9.91 -0.44 -4.96
CA PRO A 193 -9.40 0.93 -5.13
C PRO A 193 -10.03 1.95 -4.17
N THR A 194 -9.21 2.82 -3.61
CA THR A 194 -9.62 4.02 -2.87
C THR A 194 -10.54 4.90 -3.74
N PRO A 195 -11.61 5.52 -3.18
CA PRO A 195 -11.95 5.59 -1.76
C PRO A 195 -12.83 4.43 -1.26
N SER A 196 -13.24 3.51 -2.12
CA SER A 196 -14.20 2.45 -1.77
C SER A 196 -13.56 1.38 -0.89
N THR A 197 -14.42 0.66 -0.13
CA THR A 197 -14.08 -0.54 0.61
C THR A 197 -15.00 -1.69 0.19
N ILE A 198 -14.84 -2.85 0.82
CA ILE A 198 -15.75 -4.00 0.61
C ILE A 198 -17.17 -3.71 1.12
N PHE A 199 -17.34 -2.77 2.05
CA PHE A 199 -18.63 -2.43 2.62
C PHE A 199 -19.15 -1.10 2.08
N LYS A 200 -20.45 -1.06 1.76
CA LYS A 200 -21.14 0.20 1.42
C LYS A 200 -21.09 1.16 2.60
N GLY A 201 -20.88 2.45 2.31
CA GLY A 201 -20.85 3.50 3.32
C GLY A 201 -19.58 3.55 4.16
N VAL A 202 -18.61 2.68 3.92
CA VAL A 202 -17.28 2.73 4.53
C VAL A 202 -16.26 3.15 3.48
N TYR A 203 -15.42 4.13 3.81
CA TYR A 203 -14.50 4.74 2.87
C TYR A 203 -13.08 4.77 3.40
N LYS A 204 -12.10 4.71 2.49
CA LYS A 204 -10.70 5.05 2.73
C LYS A 204 -10.51 6.53 2.48
N LEU A 205 -9.98 7.29 3.44
CA LEU A 205 -9.61 8.68 3.19
C LEU A 205 -8.52 8.72 2.11
N LYS A 206 -8.71 9.57 1.09
CA LYS A 206 -7.76 9.67 -0.03
C LYS A 206 -6.41 10.23 0.42
N PRO A 207 -5.31 9.85 -0.26
CA PRO A 207 -4.00 10.47 -0.05
C PRO A 207 -4.04 12.00 -0.20
N GLY A 208 -3.38 12.74 0.70
CA GLY A 208 -3.33 14.19 0.64
C GLY A 208 -4.65 14.89 0.90
N HIS A 209 -5.58 14.22 1.59
CA HIS A 209 -6.89 14.78 1.96
C HIS A 209 -7.05 14.88 3.47
N SER A 210 -7.91 15.80 3.87
CA SER A 210 -8.37 15.98 5.24
C SER A 210 -9.90 16.02 5.31
N LEU A 211 -10.42 15.75 6.50
CA LEU A 211 -11.84 15.87 6.83
C LEU A 211 -11.97 16.78 8.04
N THR A 212 -12.99 17.64 8.04
CA THR A 212 -13.44 18.38 9.23
C THR A 212 -14.87 18.01 9.51
N ILE A 213 -15.13 17.49 10.70
CA ILE A 213 -16.43 17.03 11.16
C ILE A 213 -16.89 17.88 12.33
N LYS A 214 -18.05 18.52 12.20
CA LYS A 214 -18.66 19.34 13.25
C LYS A 214 -19.59 18.53 14.17
N GLU A 215 -19.90 19.07 15.34
CA GLU A 215 -20.82 18.45 16.31
C GLU A 215 -22.20 18.10 15.71
N ASN A 216 -22.66 18.86 14.71
CA ASN A 216 -23.94 18.62 14.04
C ASN A 216 -23.89 17.55 12.93
N GLY A 217 -22.75 16.90 12.72
CA GLY A 217 -22.55 15.90 11.65
C GLY A 217 -22.21 16.50 10.28
N GLU A 218 -22.06 17.80 10.14
CA GLU A 218 -21.58 18.42 8.91
C GLU A 218 -20.14 17.97 8.65
N LEU A 219 -19.88 17.35 7.48
CA LEU A 219 -18.58 16.87 7.05
C LEU A 219 -18.11 17.65 5.83
N SER A 220 -16.89 18.16 5.89
CA SER A 220 -16.17 18.72 4.75
C SER A 220 -14.91 17.94 4.45
N GLU A 221 -14.65 17.66 3.16
CA GLU A 221 -13.41 17.04 2.67
C GLU A 221 -12.60 18.09 1.91
N ASP A 222 -11.31 18.25 2.24
CA ASP A 222 -10.38 19.10 1.52
C ASP A 222 -9.19 18.33 0.99
N CYS A 223 -8.70 18.73 -0.19
CA CYS A 223 -7.52 18.16 -0.83
C CYS A 223 -6.34 19.12 -0.65
N TYR A 224 -5.54 18.95 0.40
CA TYR A 224 -4.41 19.81 0.70
C TYR A 224 -3.17 19.52 -0.16
N TYR A 225 -3.12 18.36 -0.83
CA TYR A 225 -1.97 18.01 -1.67
C TYR A 225 -2.37 17.19 -2.89
N LYS A 226 -1.80 17.57 -4.03
CA LYS A 226 -1.78 16.78 -5.28
C LYS A 226 -0.36 16.74 -5.80
N ILE A 227 0.08 15.61 -6.35
CA ILE A 227 1.38 15.50 -7.02
C ILE A 227 1.40 16.54 -8.15
N PRO A 228 2.40 17.44 -8.19
CA PRO A 228 2.47 18.52 -9.18
C PRO A 228 2.90 17.96 -10.54
N TYR A 229 1.98 17.28 -11.21
CA TYR A 229 2.18 16.79 -12.57
C TYR A 229 1.80 17.87 -13.58
N SER A 230 2.75 18.24 -14.44
CA SER A 230 2.55 19.15 -15.56
C SER A 230 3.32 18.65 -16.77
N LYS A 231 2.83 18.95 -17.98
CA LYS A 231 3.57 18.69 -19.24
C LYS A 231 4.70 19.69 -19.49
N ASP A 232 4.76 20.78 -18.73
CA ASP A 232 5.85 21.73 -18.75
C ASP A 232 7.00 21.18 -17.88
N TYR A 233 7.75 20.27 -18.47
CA TYR A 233 8.86 19.62 -17.77
C TYR A 233 10.00 20.57 -17.45
N SER A 234 10.70 20.28 -16.36
CA SER A 234 11.91 20.99 -15.99
C SER A 234 12.95 20.95 -17.13
N LYS A 235 13.59 22.09 -17.39
CA LYS A 235 14.68 22.21 -18.36
C LYS A 235 16.03 21.74 -17.82
N ILE A 236 16.04 21.07 -16.66
CA ILE A 236 17.26 20.53 -16.06
C ILE A 236 17.92 19.52 -16.99
N THR A 237 19.25 19.58 -17.12
CA THR A 237 19.98 18.59 -17.92
C THR A 237 19.91 17.21 -17.27
N TYR A 238 20.01 16.13 -18.06
CA TYR A 238 19.98 14.77 -17.55
C TYR A 238 21.04 14.52 -16.45
N LYS A 239 22.25 15.08 -16.62
CA LYS A 239 23.34 14.94 -15.67
C LYS A 239 23.08 15.69 -14.35
N ASP A 240 22.49 16.87 -14.43
CA ASP A 240 22.16 17.64 -13.22
C ASP A 240 20.94 17.07 -12.52
N ALA A 241 19.98 16.51 -13.28
CA ALA A 241 18.87 15.75 -12.71
C ALA A 241 19.34 14.51 -11.93
N GLN A 242 20.38 13.80 -12.40
CA GLN A 242 20.98 12.70 -11.65
C GLN A 242 21.59 13.15 -10.32
N LYS A 243 22.30 14.28 -10.31
CA LYS A 243 22.91 14.83 -9.08
C LYS A 243 21.83 15.24 -8.08
N GLU A 244 20.80 15.94 -8.56
CA GLU A 244 19.68 16.37 -7.71
C GLU A 244 18.89 15.19 -7.16
N LEU A 245 18.65 14.15 -7.98
CA LEU A 245 18.05 12.90 -7.53
C LEU A 245 18.84 12.24 -6.38
N VAL A 246 20.19 12.14 -6.53
CA VAL A 246 21.03 11.56 -5.49
C VAL A 246 20.94 12.38 -4.20
N LYS A 247 21.00 13.71 -4.30
CA LYS A 247 20.91 14.62 -3.16
C LYS A 247 19.59 14.47 -2.43
N GLN A 248 18.45 14.62 -3.13
CA GLN A 248 17.12 14.54 -2.52
C GLN A 248 16.83 13.18 -1.92
N LEU A 249 17.27 12.10 -2.56
CA LEU A 249 17.07 10.76 -2.02
C LEU A 249 17.96 10.50 -0.79
N ASP A 250 19.20 11.04 -0.75
CA ASP A 250 20.07 10.96 0.42
C ASP A 250 19.46 11.70 1.62
N GLU A 251 18.97 12.93 1.39
CA GLU A 251 18.26 13.72 2.39
C GLU A 251 16.98 13.00 2.88
N SER A 252 16.23 12.39 1.96
CA SER A 252 15.05 11.61 2.29
C SER A 252 15.38 10.41 3.17
N VAL A 253 16.43 9.67 2.85
CA VAL A 253 16.91 8.54 3.66
C VAL A 253 17.35 9.04 5.02
N GLN A 254 18.15 10.10 5.11
CA GLN A 254 18.62 10.66 6.37
C GLN A 254 17.46 11.04 7.30
N ARG A 255 16.43 11.72 6.79
CA ARG A 255 15.23 12.07 7.56
C ARG A 255 14.54 10.82 8.14
N ARG A 256 14.51 9.72 7.42
CA ARG A 256 13.84 8.47 7.83
C ARG A 256 14.66 7.54 8.71
N LEU A 257 15.89 7.95 9.03
CA LEU A 257 16.72 7.28 10.04
C LEU A 257 16.48 7.77 11.47
N VAL A 258 15.70 8.85 11.65
CA VAL A 258 15.34 9.36 12.99
C VAL A 258 14.51 8.32 13.72
N SER A 259 15.06 7.76 14.82
CA SER A 259 14.44 6.70 15.61
C SER A 259 15.19 6.56 16.95
N ASP A 260 14.45 6.38 18.04
CA ASP A 260 15.00 6.08 19.38
C ASP A 260 15.08 4.55 19.62
N VAL A 261 14.70 3.74 18.61
CA VAL A 261 14.73 2.27 18.66
C VAL A 261 15.60 1.71 17.52
N PRO A 262 16.04 0.44 17.61
CA PRO A 262 16.85 -0.18 16.56
C PRO A 262 16.19 -0.14 15.17
N LEU A 263 17.00 0.21 14.16
CA LEU A 263 16.58 0.38 12.78
C LEU A 263 17.44 -0.47 11.83
N GLY A 264 16.83 -0.92 10.73
CA GLY A 264 17.49 -1.64 9.65
C GLY A 264 16.93 -1.31 8.27
N SER A 265 17.27 -2.12 7.27
CA SER A 265 16.79 -1.97 5.90
C SER A 265 16.54 -3.32 5.26
N PHE A 266 15.44 -3.46 4.53
CA PHE A 266 15.23 -4.59 3.65
C PHE A 266 16.20 -4.50 2.45
N LEU A 267 16.78 -5.62 2.08
CA LEU A 267 17.78 -5.70 1.02
C LEU A 267 17.54 -6.92 0.11
N SER A 268 16.74 -6.75 -0.94
CA SER A 268 16.45 -7.83 -1.89
C SER A 268 17.55 -8.01 -2.97
N GLY A 269 18.60 -7.18 -2.97
CA GLY A 269 19.57 -7.11 -4.07
C GLY A 269 19.00 -6.48 -5.35
N GLY A 270 17.77 -5.93 -5.33
CA GLY A 270 17.22 -5.05 -6.37
C GLY A 270 17.86 -3.67 -6.33
N ILE A 271 17.80 -2.93 -7.45
CA ILE A 271 18.34 -1.56 -7.50
C ILE A 271 17.77 -0.70 -6.38
N ASP A 272 16.46 -0.73 -6.16
CA ASP A 272 15.74 0.14 -5.25
C ASP A 272 16.19 -0.05 -3.80
N SER A 273 16.08 -1.27 -3.28
CA SER A 273 16.51 -1.61 -1.93
C SER A 273 18.03 -1.42 -1.74
N SER A 274 18.81 -1.67 -2.79
CA SER A 274 20.26 -1.48 -2.75
C SER A 274 20.65 -0.01 -2.68
N VAL A 275 19.93 0.87 -3.37
CA VAL A 275 20.11 2.34 -3.29
C VAL A 275 19.80 2.80 -1.87
N ILE A 276 18.63 2.43 -1.32
CA ILE A 276 18.24 2.82 0.04
C ILE A 276 19.25 2.32 1.08
N ALA A 277 19.62 1.04 1.06
CA ALA A 277 20.60 0.50 2.00
C ALA A 277 21.98 1.15 1.87
N THR A 278 22.41 1.49 0.64
CA THR A 278 23.68 2.16 0.40
C THR A 278 23.68 3.59 0.93
N LEU A 279 22.60 4.34 0.73
CA LEU A 279 22.48 5.69 1.27
C LEU A 279 22.39 5.66 2.80
N ALA A 280 21.55 4.79 3.35
CA ALA A 280 21.41 4.63 4.80
C ALA A 280 22.75 4.29 5.49
N SER A 281 23.57 3.44 4.87
CA SER A 281 24.88 3.06 5.42
C SER A 281 25.90 4.21 5.52
N ARG A 282 25.62 5.37 4.92
CA ARG A 282 26.46 6.58 5.03
C ARG A 282 26.21 7.37 6.31
N HIS A 283 25.01 7.18 6.90
CA HIS A 283 24.50 7.97 8.01
C HIS A 283 24.49 7.21 9.35
N VAL A 284 24.83 5.92 9.36
CA VAL A 284 24.90 5.09 10.56
C VAL A 284 26.21 4.30 10.58
N ASP A 285 26.76 4.05 11.76
CA ASP A 285 28.04 3.34 11.90
C ASP A 285 27.98 1.93 11.33
N LYS A 286 26.89 1.21 11.55
CA LYS A 286 26.67 -0.14 11.05
C LYS A 286 25.19 -0.43 10.82
N LEU A 287 24.80 -0.49 9.55
CA LEU A 287 23.42 -0.77 9.16
C LEU A 287 23.10 -2.27 9.31
N ASN A 288 21.97 -2.60 9.94
CA ASN A 288 21.37 -3.93 9.84
C ASN A 288 20.61 -4.07 8.53
N THR A 289 20.83 -5.15 7.80
CA THR A 289 20.12 -5.42 6.53
C THR A 289 19.55 -6.83 6.51
N PHE A 290 18.35 -6.97 5.92
CA PHE A 290 17.59 -8.21 5.98
C PHE A 290 17.13 -8.63 4.57
N SER A 291 17.28 -9.93 4.27
CA SER A 291 16.84 -10.54 3.01
C SER A 291 16.10 -11.84 3.27
N VAL A 292 15.22 -12.18 2.33
CA VAL A 292 14.62 -13.52 2.23
C VAL A 292 15.24 -14.26 1.05
N GLY A 293 15.63 -15.51 1.27
CA GLY A 293 15.99 -16.49 0.24
C GLY A 293 14.99 -17.63 0.22
N PHE A 294 14.97 -18.40 -0.88
CA PHE A 294 14.05 -19.52 -1.07
C PHE A 294 14.87 -20.81 -1.28
N SER A 295 14.94 -21.66 -0.24
CA SER A 295 15.74 -22.89 -0.26
C SER A 295 15.23 -23.90 -1.30
N ASP A 296 13.90 -23.98 -1.48
CA ASP A 296 13.27 -24.97 -2.36
C ASP A 296 13.14 -24.48 -3.80
N ASN A 297 13.43 -23.19 -4.07
CA ASN A 297 13.31 -22.61 -5.39
C ASN A 297 14.45 -21.66 -5.74
N PRO A 298 15.64 -22.18 -6.10
CA PRO A 298 16.81 -21.37 -6.41
C PRO A 298 16.62 -20.38 -7.57
N TYR A 299 15.60 -20.59 -8.42
CA TYR A 299 15.29 -19.68 -9.53
C TYR A 299 14.80 -18.31 -9.04
N PHE A 300 14.14 -18.26 -7.87
CA PHE A 300 13.64 -17.02 -7.25
C PHE A 300 14.56 -16.51 -6.13
N ASP A 301 15.66 -17.19 -5.83
CA ASP A 301 16.61 -16.77 -4.82
C ASP A 301 17.52 -15.65 -5.34
N GLU A 302 17.34 -14.45 -4.81
CA GLU A 302 18.10 -13.25 -5.14
C GLU A 302 19.17 -12.92 -4.07
N THR A 303 19.37 -13.76 -3.06
CA THR A 303 20.26 -13.49 -1.91
C THR A 303 21.73 -13.29 -2.31
N ALA A 304 22.17 -13.90 -3.40
CA ALA A 304 23.52 -13.67 -3.94
C ALA A 304 23.76 -12.18 -4.25
N TYR A 305 22.78 -11.50 -4.84
CA TYR A 305 22.88 -10.07 -5.15
C TYR A 305 22.78 -9.19 -3.89
N ALA A 306 21.92 -9.56 -2.93
CA ALA A 306 21.84 -8.89 -1.65
C ALA A 306 23.19 -8.97 -0.90
N ASN A 307 23.82 -10.14 -0.88
CA ASN A 307 25.14 -10.35 -0.29
C ASN A 307 26.25 -9.49 -0.93
N LEU A 308 26.21 -9.27 -2.27
CA LEU A 308 27.17 -8.38 -2.95
C LEU A 308 27.04 -6.94 -2.43
N VAL A 309 25.82 -6.44 -2.29
CA VAL A 309 25.57 -5.10 -1.75
C VAL A 309 25.98 -5.02 -0.28
N ALA A 310 25.51 -5.96 0.55
CA ALA A 310 25.83 -6.03 1.97
C ALA A 310 27.34 -6.02 2.24
N LYS A 311 28.11 -6.79 1.45
CA LYS A 311 29.57 -6.79 1.52
C LYS A 311 30.17 -5.44 1.15
N LYS A 312 29.64 -4.79 0.10
CA LYS A 312 30.12 -3.49 -0.37
C LYS A 312 29.90 -2.39 0.66
N ILE A 313 28.72 -2.35 1.31
CA ILE A 313 28.39 -1.36 2.33
C ILE A 313 28.78 -1.78 3.75
N LYS A 314 29.38 -2.97 3.90
CA LYS A 314 29.81 -3.55 5.20
C LYS A 314 28.69 -3.63 6.24
N SER A 315 27.45 -3.90 5.82
CA SER A 315 26.31 -4.02 6.72
C SER A 315 26.37 -5.31 7.55
N ASN A 316 25.63 -5.31 8.65
CA ASN A 316 25.31 -6.52 9.42
C ASN A 316 24.12 -7.20 8.71
N HIS A 317 24.41 -8.16 7.81
CA HIS A 317 23.43 -8.75 6.90
C HIS A 317 22.91 -10.09 7.41
N THR A 318 21.59 -10.19 7.56
CA THR A 318 20.89 -11.42 7.91
C THR A 318 20.06 -11.91 6.72
N VAL A 319 20.24 -13.16 6.34
CA VAL A 319 19.47 -13.85 5.30
C VAL A 319 18.55 -14.87 5.95
N PHE A 320 17.24 -14.72 5.76
CA PHE A 320 16.23 -15.69 6.17
C PHE A 320 15.98 -16.64 5.01
N SER A 321 16.46 -17.89 5.12
CA SER A 321 16.20 -18.93 4.11
C SER A 321 14.87 -19.60 4.39
N LEU A 322 13.91 -19.43 3.50
CA LEU A 322 12.55 -19.95 3.63
C LEU A 322 12.36 -21.19 2.77
N SER A 323 11.77 -22.22 3.34
CA SER A 323 11.20 -23.36 2.63
C SER A 323 9.73 -23.12 2.25
N ASN A 324 9.17 -23.96 1.40
CA ASN A 324 7.74 -23.93 1.12
C ASN A 324 6.89 -24.17 2.37
N ASN A 325 7.39 -24.96 3.34
CA ASN A 325 6.72 -25.18 4.61
C ASN A 325 6.68 -23.90 5.47
N ASP A 326 7.79 -23.15 5.55
CA ASP A 326 7.80 -21.88 6.29
C ASP A 326 6.75 -20.89 5.75
N LEU A 327 6.59 -20.86 4.41
CA LEU A 327 5.57 -20.01 3.78
C LEU A 327 4.14 -20.50 4.11
N TYR A 328 3.94 -21.80 4.22
CA TYR A 328 2.63 -22.41 4.46
C TYR A 328 2.23 -22.31 5.94
N GLU A 329 3.16 -22.46 6.88
CA GLU A 329 2.91 -22.39 8.33
C GLU A 329 2.28 -21.06 8.76
N ASP A 330 2.71 -19.95 8.17
CA ASP A 330 2.17 -18.62 8.50
C ASP A 330 0.91 -18.25 7.67
N LEU A 331 0.50 -19.08 6.71
CA LEU A 331 -0.58 -18.75 5.79
C LEU A 331 -1.92 -18.46 6.51
N HIS A 332 -2.27 -19.26 7.50
CA HIS A 332 -3.49 -19.06 8.27
C HIS A 332 -3.46 -17.75 9.07
N ASN A 333 -2.32 -17.42 9.68
CA ASN A 333 -2.14 -16.16 10.41
C ASN A 333 -2.28 -14.94 9.49
N ILE A 334 -1.75 -15.05 8.26
CA ILE A 334 -1.85 -13.99 7.24
C ILE A 334 -3.30 -13.80 6.81
N LEU A 335 -3.99 -14.89 6.47
CA LEU A 335 -5.38 -14.85 6.04
C LEU A 335 -6.30 -14.35 7.17
N ASP A 336 -6.01 -14.72 8.42
CA ASP A 336 -6.76 -14.25 9.58
C ASP A 336 -6.54 -12.76 9.87
N TYR A 337 -5.36 -12.22 9.59
CA TYR A 337 -5.08 -10.80 9.81
C TYR A 337 -5.77 -9.88 8.80
N ILE A 338 -6.02 -10.36 7.58
CA ILE A 338 -6.67 -9.61 6.50
C ILE A 338 -8.12 -9.31 6.87
N ASP A 339 -8.44 -8.04 7.06
CA ASP A 339 -9.76 -7.56 7.49
C ASP A 339 -10.60 -6.92 6.35
N GLU A 340 -10.00 -6.70 5.20
CA GLU A 340 -10.64 -6.41 3.92
C GLU A 340 -10.03 -7.32 2.85
N PRO A 341 -10.80 -7.89 1.88
CA PRO A 341 -10.23 -8.78 0.88
C PRO A 341 -9.03 -8.17 0.14
N PHE A 342 -7.85 -8.78 0.29
CA PHE A 342 -6.58 -8.36 -0.31
C PHE A 342 -5.78 -9.59 -0.76
N ALA A 343 -5.61 -9.78 -2.07
CA ALA A 343 -5.11 -11.03 -2.66
C ALA A 343 -3.79 -10.89 -3.44
N ASP A 344 -2.95 -9.90 -3.14
CA ASP A 344 -1.56 -9.94 -3.63
C ASP A 344 -0.80 -11.02 -2.86
N SER A 345 -0.45 -12.12 -3.54
CA SER A 345 0.25 -13.25 -2.92
C SER A 345 1.65 -12.91 -2.41
N SER A 346 2.26 -11.83 -2.88
CA SER A 346 3.54 -11.34 -2.35
C SER A 346 3.42 -10.80 -0.91
N ALA A 347 2.21 -10.67 -0.36
CA ALA A 347 1.96 -10.41 1.04
C ALA A 347 2.58 -11.49 1.96
N ILE A 348 2.57 -12.77 1.51
CA ILE A 348 3.09 -13.89 2.29
C ILE A 348 4.59 -13.72 2.62
N PRO A 349 5.50 -13.58 1.65
CA PRO A 349 6.91 -13.36 1.97
C PRO A 349 7.18 -12.02 2.66
N VAL A 350 6.37 -10.97 2.44
CA VAL A 350 6.50 -9.70 3.16
C VAL A 350 6.15 -9.87 4.64
N TYR A 351 5.09 -10.63 4.96
CA TYR A 351 4.73 -10.96 6.33
C TYR A 351 5.87 -11.69 7.05
N ILE A 352 6.42 -12.75 6.44
CA ILE A 352 7.48 -13.54 7.06
C ILE A 352 8.79 -12.73 7.19
N LEU A 353 9.14 -11.95 6.17
CA LEU A 353 10.28 -11.02 6.26
C LEU A 353 10.09 -10.05 7.43
N SER A 354 8.90 -9.48 7.59
CA SER A 354 8.59 -8.57 8.69
C SER A 354 8.65 -9.25 10.04
N LYS A 355 8.07 -10.45 10.17
CA LYS A 355 8.09 -11.27 11.38
C LYS A 355 9.53 -11.55 11.86
N ARG A 356 10.38 -12.03 10.95
CA ARG A 356 11.78 -12.33 11.26
C ARG A 356 12.62 -11.06 11.51
N THR A 357 12.34 -9.98 10.77
CA THR A 357 13.06 -8.70 10.97
C THR A 357 12.72 -8.07 12.31
N ARG A 358 11.46 -8.21 12.78
CA ARG A 358 11.03 -7.69 14.09
C ARG A 358 11.79 -8.28 15.28
N GLU A 359 12.34 -9.47 15.14
CA GLU A 359 13.20 -10.08 16.16
C GLU A 359 14.52 -9.27 16.38
N HIS A 360 14.88 -8.41 15.44
CA HIS A 360 16.15 -7.66 15.45
C HIS A 360 15.97 -6.15 15.56
N VAL A 361 14.93 -5.60 14.92
CA VAL A 361 14.68 -4.15 14.84
C VAL A 361 13.20 -3.84 14.91
N THR A 362 12.86 -2.60 15.28
CA THR A 362 11.47 -2.12 15.30
C THR A 362 11.12 -1.32 14.05
N VAL A 363 12.12 -0.78 13.35
CA VAL A 363 11.96 0.03 12.13
C VAL A 363 12.80 -0.58 11.00
N ALA A 364 12.25 -0.62 9.79
CA ALA A 364 12.98 -1.03 8.59
C ALA A 364 12.75 -0.05 7.43
N LEU A 365 13.81 0.28 6.68
CA LEU A 365 13.68 1.01 5.43
C LEU A 365 13.38 0.05 4.28
N SER A 366 12.54 0.47 3.33
CA SER A 366 12.20 -0.28 2.12
C SER A 366 12.40 0.54 0.85
N GLY A 367 12.56 -0.16 -0.28
CA GLY A 367 12.68 0.43 -1.61
C GLY A 367 11.36 0.65 -2.36
N ASP A 368 10.22 0.50 -1.69
CA ASP A 368 8.89 0.65 -2.30
C ASP A 368 8.65 2.08 -2.80
N GLY A 369 7.84 2.24 -3.86
CA GLY A 369 7.55 3.50 -4.53
C GLY A 369 8.47 3.82 -5.70
N ALA A 370 9.65 3.22 -5.79
CA ALA A 370 10.60 3.48 -6.88
C ALA A 370 10.09 3.03 -8.26
N ASP A 371 9.30 1.96 -8.31
CA ASP A 371 8.73 1.43 -9.55
C ASP A 371 7.70 2.39 -10.14
N GLU A 372 6.86 2.99 -9.32
CA GLU A 372 5.79 3.91 -9.69
C GLU A 372 6.35 5.28 -10.09
N ILE A 373 7.36 5.77 -9.39
CA ILE A 373 7.94 7.10 -9.66
C ILE A 373 8.85 7.09 -10.90
N PHE A 374 9.65 6.02 -11.08
CA PHE A 374 10.69 5.95 -12.11
C PHE A 374 10.41 4.93 -13.22
N GLY A 375 9.21 4.36 -13.27
CA GLY A 375 8.79 3.50 -14.37
C GLY A 375 9.45 2.10 -14.34
N GLY A 376 9.35 1.39 -13.21
CA GLY A 376 10.04 0.11 -13.02
C GLY A 376 9.28 -1.13 -13.48
N TYR A 377 7.97 -1.08 -13.69
CA TYR A 377 7.16 -2.24 -14.09
C TYR A 377 7.26 -2.58 -15.57
N ASN A 378 7.03 -3.85 -15.92
CA ASN A 378 6.99 -4.29 -17.32
C ASN A 378 5.93 -3.55 -18.15
N LYS A 379 4.79 -3.18 -17.53
CA LYS A 379 3.74 -2.39 -18.20
C LYS A 379 4.23 -1.00 -18.63
N HIS A 380 5.13 -0.37 -17.87
CA HIS A 380 5.71 0.94 -18.23
C HIS A 380 6.57 0.84 -19.49
N GLN A 381 7.41 -0.21 -19.59
CA GLN A 381 8.19 -0.47 -20.80
C GLN A 381 7.28 -0.81 -21.97
N ALA A 382 6.22 -1.59 -21.73
CA ALA A 382 5.26 -1.95 -22.76
C ALA A 382 4.51 -0.70 -23.27
N GLU A 383 4.08 0.22 -22.38
CA GLU A 383 3.45 1.49 -22.77
C GLU A 383 4.39 2.35 -23.61
N TYR A 384 5.64 2.51 -23.16
CA TYR A 384 6.66 3.20 -23.94
C TYR A 384 6.82 2.60 -25.35
N LEU A 385 6.86 1.27 -25.48
CA LEU A 385 6.99 0.58 -26.77
C LEU A 385 5.76 0.73 -27.64
N VAL A 386 4.56 0.77 -27.07
CA VAL A 386 3.31 1.00 -27.85
C VAL A 386 3.31 2.39 -28.47
N GLN A 387 3.82 3.39 -27.76
CA GLN A 387 3.94 4.78 -28.23
C GLN A 387 5.00 4.96 -29.34
N GLN A 388 5.86 3.94 -29.55
CA GLN A 388 6.88 3.98 -30.61
C GLN A 388 6.39 3.28 -31.87
N ASP A 389 6.42 3.96 -33.00
CA ASP A 389 6.15 3.35 -34.31
C ASP A 389 7.29 2.41 -34.69
N SER A 390 7.02 1.10 -34.60
CA SER A 390 7.99 0.04 -34.86
C SER A 390 7.37 -1.09 -35.67
N LEU A 391 8.08 -1.54 -36.70
CA LEU A 391 7.69 -2.73 -37.48
C LEU A 391 7.58 -3.98 -36.61
N VAL A 392 8.46 -4.12 -35.60
CA VAL A 392 8.44 -5.26 -34.67
C VAL A 392 7.14 -5.25 -33.86
N ASN A 393 6.73 -4.09 -33.33
CA ASN A 393 5.49 -3.95 -32.58
C ASN A 393 4.25 -4.32 -33.45
N SER A 394 4.30 -3.97 -34.74
CA SER A 394 3.23 -4.30 -35.68
C SER A 394 3.18 -5.81 -35.97
N LEU A 395 4.31 -6.47 -36.14
CA LEU A 395 4.38 -7.93 -36.30
C LEU A 395 3.89 -8.69 -35.06
N ILE A 396 4.23 -8.23 -33.84
CA ILE A 396 3.72 -8.82 -32.61
C ILE A 396 2.19 -8.72 -32.56
N SER A 397 1.63 -7.59 -32.96
CA SER A 397 0.16 -7.38 -32.97
C SER A 397 -0.55 -8.27 -33.99
N ILE A 398 0.01 -8.45 -35.19
CA ILE A 398 -0.52 -9.35 -36.23
C ILE A 398 -0.52 -10.80 -35.74
N GLY A 399 0.51 -11.20 -34.95
CA GLY A 399 0.61 -12.53 -34.35
C GLY A 399 -0.36 -12.81 -33.19
N SER A 400 -1.19 -11.86 -32.78
CA SER A 400 -2.16 -11.98 -31.66
C SER A 400 -2.99 -13.28 -31.66
N PRO A 401 -3.55 -13.77 -32.81
CA PRO A 401 -4.30 -15.02 -32.83
C PRO A 401 -3.46 -16.27 -32.50
N ILE A 402 -2.15 -16.19 -32.76
CA ILE A 402 -1.19 -17.27 -32.48
C ILE A 402 -0.83 -17.25 -30.99
N TRP A 403 -0.43 -16.09 -30.46
CA TRP A 403 -0.04 -15.94 -29.05
C TRP A 403 -1.17 -16.34 -28.11
N GLY A 404 -2.43 -16.07 -28.47
CA GLY A 404 -3.60 -16.43 -27.67
C GLY A 404 -3.78 -17.93 -27.45
N LYS A 405 -3.32 -18.78 -28.39
CA LYS A 405 -3.50 -20.25 -28.37
C LYS A 405 -2.33 -21.02 -27.75
N LEU A 406 -1.16 -20.39 -27.60
CA LEU A 406 0.03 -21.05 -27.05
C LEU A 406 -0.03 -21.15 -25.52
N PRO A 407 0.60 -22.20 -24.93
CA PRO A 407 0.69 -22.32 -23.48
C PRO A 407 1.41 -21.15 -22.85
N LYS A 408 0.81 -20.60 -21.80
CA LYS A 408 1.31 -19.43 -21.04
C LYS A 408 1.65 -19.86 -19.64
N SER A 409 2.80 -19.41 -19.12
CA SER A 409 3.21 -19.69 -17.73
C SER A 409 4.23 -18.66 -17.26
N ARG A 410 4.17 -18.27 -15.99
CA ARG A 410 5.22 -17.48 -15.35
C ARG A 410 6.43 -18.32 -14.96
N HIS A 411 6.23 -19.63 -14.76
CA HIS A 411 7.24 -20.57 -14.26
C HIS A 411 8.21 -21.10 -15.34
N SER A 412 8.03 -20.72 -16.61
CA SER A 412 8.96 -21.08 -17.69
C SER A 412 9.33 -19.86 -18.53
N LYS A 413 10.59 -19.76 -18.94
CA LYS A 413 11.09 -18.63 -19.75
C LYS A 413 10.25 -18.44 -21.01
N MET A 414 9.98 -19.52 -21.76
CA MET A 414 9.23 -19.47 -23.01
C MET A 414 7.74 -19.12 -22.78
N GLY A 415 7.10 -19.76 -21.80
CA GLY A 415 5.71 -19.45 -21.44
C GLY A 415 5.51 -18.00 -20.99
N ASN A 416 6.48 -17.44 -20.26
CA ASN A 416 6.45 -16.05 -19.85
C ASN A 416 6.61 -15.07 -21.01
N VAL A 417 7.49 -15.35 -21.98
CA VAL A 417 7.62 -14.56 -23.21
C VAL A 417 6.32 -14.57 -24.02
N ILE A 418 5.73 -15.76 -24.24
CA ILE A 418 4.45 -15.89 -24.96
C ILE A 418 3.35 -15.09 -24.25
N ARG A 419 3.28 -15.18 -22.93
CA ARG A 419 2.33 -14.41 -22.11
C ARG A 419 2.51 -12.89 -22.29
N GLN A 420 3.75 -12.40 -22.28
CA GLN A 420 4.05 -10.98 -22.47
C GLN A 420 3.68 -10.52 -23.88
N LEU A 421 3.99 -11.31 -24.91
CA LEU A 421 3.64 -11.01 -26.30
C LEU A 421 2.12 -10.95 -26.48
N ASP A 422 1.38 -11.90 -25.90
CA ASP A 422 -0.08 -11.92 -25.97
C ASP A 422 -0.70 -10.69 -25.28
N ARG A 423 -0.27 -10.36 -24.05
CA ARG A 423 -0.74 -9.17 -23.32
C ARG A 423 -0.40 -7.88 -24.05
N PHE A 424 0.78 -7.79 -24.64
CA PHE A 424 1.19 -6.62 -25.43
C PHE A 424 0.32 -6.47 -26.68
N ALA A 425 0.11 -7.57 -27.44
CA ALA A 425 -0.69 -7.57 -28.65
C ALA A 425 -2.17 -7.22 -28.39
N GLN A 426 -2.74 -7.68 -27.26
CA GLN A 426 -4.09 -7.31 -26.83
C GLN A 426 -4.15 -5.83 -26.43
N GLY A 427 -3.20 -5.36 -25.64
CA GLY A 427 -3.17 -3.97 -25.15
C GLY A 427 -3.00 -2.95 -26.28
N ARG A 428 -2.22 -3.28 -27.31
CA ARG A 428 -2.01 -2.37 -28.46
C ARG A 428 -3.29 -2.07 -29.26
N LYS A 429 -4.33 -2.89 -29.13
CA LYS A 429 -5.64 -2.68 -29.79
C LYS A 429 -6.52 -1.70 -29.01
N LEU A 430 -6.16 -1.36 -27.79
CA LEU A 430 -6.90 -0.50 -26.89
C LEU A 430 -6.30 0.92 -26.92
N ASP A 431 -7.12 1.91 -26.62
CA ASP A 431 -6.62 3.26 -26.31
C ASP A 431 -5.80 3.26 -25.00
N THR A 432 -5.14 4.35 -24.70
CA THR A 432 -4.22 4.41 -23.56
C THR A 432 -4.90 4.15 -22.21
N PRO A 433 -6.05 4.77 -21.87
CA PRO A 433 -6.75 4.49 -20.62
C PRO A 433 -7.18 3.02 -20.48
N GLU A 434 -7.81 2.45 -21.49
CA GLU A 434 -8.28 1.06 -21.46
C GLU A 434 -7.13 0.06 -21.45
N ARG A 435 -6.02 0.36 -22.14
CA ARG A 435 -4.79 -0.42 -22.12
C ARG A 435 -4.17 -0.43 -20.73
N TYR A 436 -4.07 0.74 -20.08
CA TYR A 436 -3.61 0.86 -18.71
C TYR A 436 -4.47 0.01 -17.76
N TRP A 437 -5.78 0.18 -17.82
CA TRP A 437 -6.75 -0.57 -17.01
C TRP A 437 -6.59 -2.09 -17.18
N ARG A 438 -6.47 -2.54 -18.43
CA ARG A 438 -6.25 -3.96 -18.75
C ARG A 438 -4.91 -4.48 -18.21
N TRP A 439 -3.87 -3.67 -18.23
CA TRP A 439 -2.53 -4.10 -17.78
C TRP A 439 -2.38 -4.08 -16.25
N CYS A 440 -3.13 -3.27 -15.54
CA CYS A 440 -3.21 -3.33 -14.08
C CYS A 440 -4.04 -4.53 -13.60
N SER A 441 -4.97 -5.03 -14.43
CA SER A 441 -5.87 -6.12 -14.04
C SER A 441 -5.15 -7.48 -14.04
N PHE A 442 -5.27 -8.23 -12.94
CA PHE A 442 -4.90 -9.65 -12.86
C PHE A 442 -5.90 -10.49 -13.64
N THR A 443 -7.20 -10.26 -13.43
CA THR A 443 -8.30 -10.89 -14.14
C THR A 443 -8.95 -9.89 -15.10
N PRO A 444 -9.24 -10.26 -16.36
CA PRO A 444 -9.97 -9.37 -17.26
C PRO A 444 -11.34 -8.96 -16.70
N GLU A 445 -11.75 -7.72 -16.95
CA GLU A 445 -13.00 -7.12 -16.46
C GLU A 445 -14.24 -8.02 -16.69
N ASN A 446 -14.40 -8.54 -17.90
CA ASN A 446 -15.51 -9.43 -18.26
C ASN A 446 -15.50 -10.79 -17.52
N TYR A 447 -14.34 -11.26 -17.05
CA TYR A 447 -14.26 -12.47 -16.25
C TYR A 447 -14.62 -12.19 -14.78
N ALA A 448 -14.12 -11.10 -14.22
CA ALA A 448 -14.50 -10.67 -12.87
C ALA A 448 -16.02 -10.46 -12.79
N GLN A 449 -16.60 -9.89 -13.82
CA GLN A 449 -18.03 -9.70 -13.96
C GLN A 449 -18.82 -11.03 -13.99
N LYS A 450 -18.39 -11.99 -14.82
CA LYS A 450 -19.05 -13.30 -14.94
C LYS A 450 -18.97 -14.16 -13.68
N LEU A 451 -18.03 -13.87 -12.80
CA LEU A 451 -17.87 -14.58 -11.54
C LEU A 451 -19.04 -14.30 -10.59
N LEU A 452 -19.60 -13.10 -10.64
CA LEU A 452 -20.67 -12.66 -9.74
C LEU A 452 -22.05 -13.05 -10.30
N LYS A 453 -22.98 -13.37 -9.39
CA LYS A 453 -24.37 -13.73 -9.71
C LYS A 453 -25.26 -12.49 -9.87
N THR A 454 -24.86 -11.36 -9.29
CA THR A 454 -25.63 -10.12 -9.29
C THR A 454 -25.89 -9.63 -10.71
N ASP A 455 -27.08 -9.08 -10.95
CA ASP A 455 -27.41 -8.40 -12.22
C ASP A 455 -26.58 -7.12 -12.34
N ILE A 456 -25.45 -7.28 -12.97
CA ILE A 456 -24.41 -6.26 -13.13
C ILE A 456 -24.89 -5.10 -14.02
N SER A 457 -25.94 -5.29 -14.82
CA SER A 457 -26.52 -4.21 -15.62
C SER A 457 -26.95 -3.02 -14.76
N LYS A 458 -27.37 -3.28 -13.50
CA LYS A 458 -27.74 -2.25 -12.52
C LYS A 458 -26.53 -1.52 -11.92
N LEU A 459 -25.37 -2.16 -11.92
CA LEU A 459 -24.12 -1.65 -11.34
C LEU A 459 -23.16 -1.09 -12.42
N GLU A 460 -23.48 -1.29 -13.69
CA GLU A 460 -22.60 -0.93 -14.81
C GLU A 460 -22.30 0.58 -14.85
N SER A 461 -23.27 1.42 -14.53
CA SER A 461 -23.08 2.87 -14.47
C SER A 461 -22.09 3.23 -13.38
N GLU A 462 -22.29 2.74 -12.15
CA GLU A 462 -21.41 3.03 -11.02
C GLU A 462 -19.98 2.49 -11.25
N TYR A 463 -19.86 1.29 -11.81
CA TYR A 463 -18.55 0.74 -12.18
C TYR A 463 -17.83 1.63 -13.20
N LYS A 464 -18.55 2.10 -14.25
CA LYS A 464 -18.00 3.02 -15.26
C LYS A 464 -17.59 4.36 -14.65
N ASP A 465 -18.38 4.90 -13.74
CA ASP A 465 -18.08 6.17 -13.06
C ASP A 465 -16.82 6.05 -12.21
N ARG A 466 -16.68 4.98 -11.40
CA ARG A 466 -15.49 4.70 -10.61
C ARG A 466 -14.26 4.49 -11.50
N LYS A 467 -14.37 3.71 -12.57
CA LYS A 467 -13.31 3.52 -13.57
C LYS A 467 -12.89 4.84 -14.21
N SER A 468 -13.85 5.65 -14.65
CA SER A 468 -13.59 6.94 -15.29
C SER A 468 -12.91 7.92 -14.35
N SER A 469 -13.29 7.94 -13.07
CA SER A 469 -12.65 8.80 -12.06
C SER A 469 -11.17 8.47 -11.86
N ILE A 470 -10.78 7.21 -11.96
CA ILE A 470 -9.37 6.78 -11.88
C ILE A 470 -8.62 7.16 -13.18
N LEU A 471 -9.26 6.99 -14.33
CA LEU A 471 -8.65 7.19 -15.63
C LEU A 471 -8.71 8.64 -16.16
N GLN A 472 -9.33 9.57 -15.43
CA GLN A 472 -9.54 10.96 -15.87
C GLN A 472 -8.27 11.75 -16.17
N ASN A 473 -7.11 11.30 -15.64
CA ASN A 473 -5.83 11.96 -15.82
C ASN A 473 -5.17 11.64 -17.16
N PHE A 474 -5.66 10.63 -17.89
CA PHE A 474 -5.15 10.31 -19.21
C PHE A 474 -5.64 11.31 -20.25
N THR A 475 -4.71 11.83 -21.06
CA THR A 475 -5.00 12.71 -22.19
C THR A 475 -4.70 12.02 -23.52
N ALA A 476 -5.26 12.53 -24.62
CA ALA A 476 -5.08 11.92 -25.94
C ALA A 476 -3.60 11.84 -26.41
N ASN A 477 -2.76 12.75 -25.93
CA ASN A 477 -1.33 12.85 -26.31
C ASN A 477 -0.44 12.79 -25.07
N GLY A 478 -0.82 11.98 -24.08
CA GLY A 478 -0.05 11.80 -22.86
C GLY A 478 1.21 10.98 -23.06
N ASP A 479 2.15 11.16 -22.15
CA ASP A 479 3.37 10.37 -22.10
C ASP A 479 3.33 9.35 -20.93
N ILE A 480 4.44 8.66 -20.71
CA ILE A 480 4.54 7.66 -19.65
C ILE A 480 4.29 8.23 -18.24
N ASN A 481 4.50 9.54 -18.01
CA ASN A 481 4.25 10.14 -16.71
C ASN A 481 2.77 10.12 -16.33
N GLU A 482 1.82 10.13 -17.29
CA GLU A 482 0.39 9.93 -17.00
C GLU A 482 0.12 8.52 -16.45
N THR A 483 0.80 7.51 -17.02
CA THR A 483 0.75 6.13 -16.51
C THR A 483 1.32 6.04 -15.10
N LEU A 484 2.47 6.67 -14.84
CA LEU A 484 3.10 6.68 -13.52
C LEU A 484 2.25 7.44 -12.49
N TYR A 485 1.67 8.58 -12.88
CA TYR A 485 0.78 9.34 -12.03
C TYR A 485 -0.47 8.53 -11.62
N THR A 486 -1.06 7.81 -12.57
CA THR A 486 -2.22 6.94 -12.29
C THR A 486 -1.80 5.75 -11.43
N ASP A 487 -0.57 5.21 -11.60
CA ASP A 487 -0.04 4.17 -10.73
C ASP A 487 0.14 4.64 -9.28
N MET A 488 0.52 5.89 -9.06
CA MET A 488 0.58 6.45 -7.70
C MET A 488 -0.79 6.42 -7.01
N GLN A 489 -1.88 6.55 -7.76
CA GLN A 489 -3.25 6.59 -7.22
C GLN A 489 -3.90 5.21 -7.15
N LEU A 490 -3.64 4.32 -8.11
CA LEU A 490 -4.30 3.02 -8.18
C LEU A 490 -3.45 1.89 -7.59
N VAL A 491 -2.23 1.71 -8.09
CA VAL A 491 -1.39 0.55 -7.74
C VAL A 491 -0.64 0.79 -6.44
N LEU A 492 0.04 1.94 -6.30
CA LEU A 492 0.85 2.23 -5.13
C LEU A 492 0.03 2.19 -3.85
N VAL A 493 -1.03 2.98 -3.78
CA VAL A 493 -1.82 3.15 -2.54
C VAL A 493 -2.57 1.87 -2.17
N ASN A 494 -3.18 1.20 -3.17
CA ASN A 494 -4.15 0.13 -2.89
C ASN A 494 -3.53 -1.28 -2.92
N ASP A 495 -2.34 -1.44 -3.52
CA ASP A 495 -1.62 -2.71 -3.58
C ASP A 495 -0.32 -2.63 -2.77
N MET A 496 0.67 -1.85 -3.24
CA MET A 496 2.01 -1.88 -2.68
C MET A 496 2.07 -1.38 -1.22
N LEU A 497 1.50 -0.20 -0.93
CA LEU A 497 1.51 0.37 0.42
C LEU A 497 0.59 -0.39 1.37
N THR A 498 -0.58 -0.82 0.91
CA THR A 498 -1.50 -1.65 1.69
C THR A 498 -0.83 -2.96 2.11
N LYS A 499 -0.16 -3.65 1.18
CA LYS A 499 0.60 -4.86 1.46
C LYS A 499 1.69 -4.63 2.51
N VAL A 500 2.51 -3.61 2.30
CA VAL A 500 3.64 -3.33 3.19
C VAL A 500 3.15 -2.98 4.59
N ASP A 501 2.19 -2.06 4.72
CA ASP A 501 1.64 -1.65 6.02
C ASP A 501 0.96 -2.84 6.72
N LEU A 502 0.04 -3.52 6.03
CA LEU A 502 -0.73 -4.61 6.61
C LEU A 502 0.18 -5.75 7.13
N MET A 503 1.12 -6.20 6.30
CA MET A 503 1.98 -7.34 6.64
C MET A 503 3.07 -7.00 7.65
N SER A 504 3.59 -5.79 7.64
CA SER A 504 4.58 -5.36 8.63
C SER A 504 3.94 -5.07 9.99
N MET A 505 2.74 -4.46 10.00
CA MET A 505 2.03 -4.14 11.23
C MET A 505 1.38 -5.36 11.89
N ALA A 506 1.06 -6.40 11.13
CA ALA A 506 0.74 -7.71 11.69
C ALA A 506 1.85 -8.27 12.59
N ASN A 507 3.07 -7.73 12.46
CA ASN A 507 4.26 -8.14 13.19
C ASN A 507 4.88 -6.99 14.01
N SER A 508 4.16 -5.91 14.25
CA SER A 508 4.63 -4.73 15.02
C SER A 508 5.97 -4.16 14.50
N LEU A 509 6.17 -4.16 13.16
CA LEU A 509 7.35 -3.61 12.50
C LEU A 509 6.95 -2.37 11.70
N GLU A 510 7.60 -1.22 11.97
CA GLU A 510 7.42 -0.05 11.12
C GLU A 510 8.27 -0.14 9.85
N VAL A 511 7.64 -0.05 8.68
CA VAL A 511 8.35 0.08 7.40
C VAL A 511 8.25 1.50 6.89
N ARG A 512 9.42 2.09 6.55
CA ARG A 512 9.56 3.44 5.99
C ARG A 512 10.01 3.36 4.54
N VAL A 513 9.45 4.23 3.69
CA VAL A 513 9.62 4.20 2.23
C VAL A 513 10.24 5.52 1.71
N PRO A 514 11.57 5.67 1.75
CA PRO A 514 12.23 6.96 1.43
C PRO A 514 11.93 7.47 0.01
N PHE A 515 11.67 6.61 -0.97
CA PHE A 515 11.29 7.05 -2.31
C PHE A 515 10.01 7.90 -2.33
N LEU A 516 9.15 7.77 -1.32
CA LEU A 516 7.88 8.49 -1.24
C LEU A 516 7.94 9.79 -0.44
N ASP A 517 9.13 10.33 -0.21
CA ASP A 517 9.26 11.72 0.22
C ASP A 517 8.61 12.64 -0.80
N HIS A 518 7.71 13.53 -0.36
CA HIS A 518 6.94 14.36 -1.28
C HIS A 518 7.80 15.33 -2.09
N GLU A 519 8.93 15.80 -1.56
CA GLU A 519 9.87 16.64 -2.28
C GLU A 519 10.50 15.88 -3.45
N LEU A 520 10.94 14.63 -3.19
CA LEU A 520 11.45 13.73 -4.23
C LEU A 520 10.41 13.37 -5.27
N VAL A 521 9.17 13.08 -4.84
CA VAL A 521 8.05 12.79 -5.75
C VAL A 521 7.75 14.00 -6.63
N ASN A 522 7.68 15.20 -6.03
CA ASN A 522 7.47 16.44 -6.78
C ASN A 522 8.55 16.64 -7.83
N PHE A 523 9.81 16.49 -7.46
CA PHE A 523 10.93 16.58 -8.40
C PHE A 523 10.82 15.54 -9.51
N ALA A 524 10.55 14.28 -9.17
CA ALA A 524 10.48 13.21 -10.15
C ALA A 524 9.37 13.42 -11.19
N PHE A 525 8.20 13.94 -10.78
CA PHE A 525 7.09 14.20 -11.72
C PHE A 525 7.27 15.47 -12.56
N GLN A 526 8.26 16.32 -12.27
CA GLN A 526 8.69 17.41 -13.11
C GLN A 526 9.76 17.01 -14.15
N LEU A 527 10.29 15.78 -14.09
CA LEU A 527 11.28 15.28 -15.03
C LEU A 527 10.63 14.78 -16.33
N PRO A 528 11.31 14.97 -17.49
CA PRO A 528 10.89 14.36 -18.75
C PRO A 528 10.75 12.84 -18.66
N ALA A 529 9.73 12.30 -19.30
CA ALA A 529 9.41 10.88 -19.30
C ALA A 529 10.57 9.99 -19.77
N GLU A 530 11.35 10.45 -20.76
CA GLU A 530 12.51 9.75 -21.30
C GLU A 530 13.68 9.63 -20.29
N TYR A 531 13.70 10.43 -19.22
CA TYR A 531 14.66 10.25 -18.13
C TYR A 531 14.35 9.01 -17.28
N LYS A 532 13.10 8.56 -17.27
CA LYS A 532 12.61 7.44 -16.48
C LYS A 532 12.57 6.13 -17.27
N VAL A 533 11.93 6.15 -18.45
CA VAL A 533 11.77 4.97 -19.33
C VAL A 533 12.24 5.34 -20.73
N SER A 534 13.05 4.48 -21.34
CA SER A 534 13.58 4.65 -22.68
C SER A 534 13.67 3.31 -23.41
N LYS A 535 14.16 3.33 -24.67
CA LYS A 535 14.45 2.09 -25.40
C LYS A 535 15.45 1.17 -24.67
N ASP A 536 16.36 1.76 -23.87
CA ASP A 536 17.43 1.06 -23.17
C ASP A 536 16.94 0.47 -21.82
N GLY A 537 15.68 0.74 -21.43
CA GLY A 537 15.07 0.12 -20.27
C GLY A 537 14.36 1.08 -19.32
N ARG A 538 14.09 0.55 -18.15
CA ARG A 538 13.30 1.11 -17.06
C ARG A 538 14.19 1.70 -15.98
N LYS A 539 13.65 2.67 -15.19
CA LYS A 539 14.35 3.37 -14.10
C LYS A 539 15.69 3.97 -14.55
N ARG A 540 15.71 4.53 -15.77
CA ARG A 540 16.95 4.96 -16.42
C ARG A 540 17.74 5.91 -15.53
N ILE A 541 17.14 7.03 -15.12
CA ILE A 541 17.82 8.04 -14.30
C ILE A 541 18.31 7.48 -12.96
N LEU A 542 17.49 6.65 -12.29
CA LEU A 542 17.85 6.03 -11.01
C LEU A 542 19.05 5.08 -11.19
N LYS A 543 19.03 4.24 -12.20
CA LYS A 543 20.13 3.32 -12.51
C LYS A 543 21.42 4.08 -12.84
N ASP A 544 21.33 5.11 -13.68
CA ASP A 544 22.51 5.84 -14.13
C ASP A 544 23.10 6.70 -13.00
N ALA A 545 22.27 7.29 -12.13
CA ALA A 545 22.71 8.08 -10.98
C ALA A 545 23.52 7.26 -9.95
N PHE A 546 23.24 5.95 -9.83
CA PHE A 546 23.89 5.07 -8.86
C PHE A 546 24.84 4.04 -9.48
N ARG A 547 25.16 4.18 -10.79
CA ARG A 547 25.95 3.20 -11.53
C ARG A 547 27.35 2.96 -10.94
N GLU A 548 27.99 4.00 -10.44
CA GLU A 548 29.33 3.92 -9.85
C GLU A 548 29.30 3.45 -8.39
N VAL A 549 28.14 3.53 -7.76
CA VAL A 549 27.97 3.27 -6.32
C VAL A 549 27.57 1.83 -6.05
N LEU A 550 26.71 1.24 -6.88
CA LEU A 550 26.23 -0.14 -6.72
C LEU A 550 27.15 -1.17 -7.40
N PRO A 551 27.09 -2.46 -7.01
CA PRO A 551 27.74 -3.53 -7.75
C PRO A 551 27.25 -3.61 -9.22
N THR A 552 28.16 -3.84 -10.16
CA THR A 552 27.85 -3.87 -11.61
C THR A 552 26.91 -5.02 -11.98
N GLU A 553 26.97 -6.11 -11.25
CA GLU A 553 26.16 -7.32 -11.42
C GLU A 553 24.65 -7.05 -11.30
N LEU A 554 24.26 -6.03 -10.52
CA LEU A 554 22.85 -5.65 -10.33
C LEU A 554 22.20 -5.12 -11.62
N TYR A 555 23.00 -4.59 -12.55
CA TYR A 555 22.50 -3.97 -13.78
C TYR A 555 22.23 -5.00 -14.91
N SER A 556 22.84 -6.16 -14.84
CA SER A 556 22.71 -7.23 -15.85
C SER A 556 21.67 -8.30 -15.47
N ARG A 557 21.13 -8.24 -14.24
CA ARG A 557 20.17 -9.26 -13.76
C ARG A 557 18.75 -9.00 -14.27
N ASN A 558 17.99 -10.08 -14.46
CA ASN A 558 16.54 -9.98 -14.60
C ASN A 558 15.90 -9.84 -13.21
N LYS A 559 15.04 -8.82 -13.02
CA LYS A 559 14.26 -8.69 -11.79
C LYS A 559 13.30 -9.86 -11.68
N MET A 560 13.43 -10.61 -10.59
CA MET A 560 12.45 -11.62 -10.17
C MET A 560 11.58 -10.99 -9.08
N GLY A 561 10.28 -11.29 -9.09
CA GLY A 561 9.38 -10.89 -8.00
C GLY A 561 9.35 -11.97 -6.93
N PHE A 562 8.79 -11.66 -5.77
CA PHE A 562 8.42 -12.68 -4.79
C PHE A 562 7.31 -13.55 -5.39
N GLU A 563 7.64 -14.76 -5.84
CA GLU A 563 6.64 -15.72 -6.30
C GLU A 563 6.43 -16.81 -5.25
N VAL A 564 5.17 -17.05 -4.93
CA VAL A 564 4.72 -18.10 -4.02
C VAL A 564 4.24 -19.29 -4.85
N PRO A 565 4.51 -20.55 -4.48
CA PRO A 565 4.14 -21.73 -5.26
C PRO A 565 2.64 -22.07 -5.13
N LEU A 566 1.76 -21.08 -5.33
CA LEU A 566 0.30 -21.20 -5.13
C LEU A 566 -0.31 -22.39 -5.87
N LEU A 567 0.07 -22.61 -7.14
CA LEU A 567 -0.49 -23.69 -7.94
C LEU A 567 -0.14 -25.07 -7.38
N GLN A 568 1.04 -25.21 -6.78
CA GLN A 568 1.45 -26.44 -6.11
C GLN A 568 0.58 -26.65 -4.87
N TRP A 569 0.45 -25.64 -4.00
CA TRP A 569 -0.38 -25.73 -2.79
C TRP A 569 -1.85 -26.02 -3.10
N PHE A 570 -2.43 -25.44 -4.15
CA PHE A 570 -3.80 -25.72 -4.55
C PHE A 570 -4.04 -27.17 -4.96
N LYS A 571 -3.00 -27.85 -5.46
CA LYS A 571 -3.07 -29.26 -5.86
C LYS A 571 -2.68 -30.24 -4.75
N SER A 572 -2.07 -29.76 -3.66
CA SER A 572 -1.64 -30.54 -2.50
C SER A 572 -2.32 -30.07 -1.22
N ASP A 573 -1.66 -29.18 -0.50
CA ASP A 573 -1.97 -28.82 0.89
C ASP A 573 -3.32 -28.06 1.07
N LEU A 574 -3.67 -27.22 0.09
CA LEU A 574 -4.93 -26.48 0.08
C LEU A 574 -6.06 -27.17 -0.70
N LYS A 575 -5.84 -28.39 -1.21
CA LYS A 575 -6.82 -29.04 -2.06
C LYS A 575 -8.16 -29.30 -1.35
N SER A 576 -8.12 -29.84 -0.14
CA SER A 576 -9.34 -30.11 0.64
C SER A 576 -10.02 -28.80 1.06
N LEU A 577 -9.25 -27.79 1.49
CA LEU A 577 -9.76 -26.46 1.82
C LEU A 577 -10.52 -25.83 0.63
N ILE A 578 -10.02 -26.02 -0.59
CA ILE A 578 -10.66 -25.50 -1.81
C ILE A 578 -11.93 -26.31 -2.15
N LEU A 579 -11.86 -27.65 -2.16
CA LEU A 579 -12.93 -28.49 -2.69
C LEU A 579 -14.04 -28.76 -1.67
N ASP A 580 -13.65 -28.99 -0.42
CA ASP A 580 -14.54 -29.53 0.61
C ASP A 580 -14.99 -28.45 1.61
N ASP A 581 -14.47 -27.21 1.47
CA ASP A 581 -14.81 -26.11 2.38
C ASP A 581 -15.09 -24.78 1.63
N LEU A 582 -14.07 -24.02 1.19
CA LEU A 582 -14.24 -22.65 0.70
C LEU A 582 -15.00 -22.55 -0.63
N LEU A 583 -14.85 -23.52 -1.53
CA LEU A 583 -15.54 -23.56 -2.82
C LEU A 583 -16.46 -24.79 -2.96
N LEU A 584 -16.97 -25.29 -1.81
CA LEU A 584 -18.00 -26.31 -1.78
C LEU A 584 -19.27 -25.78 -2.47
N ASP A 585 -19.89 -26.57 -3.33
CA ASP A 585 -21.02 -26.09 -4.15
C ASP A 585 -22.19 -25.61 -3.30
N GLU A 586 -22.54 -26.33 -2.22
CA GLU A 586 -23.58 -25.97 -1.27
C GLU A 586 -23.32 -24.62 -0.62
N PHE A 587 -22.07 -24.38 -0.17
CA PHE A 587 -21.69 -23.10 0.44
C PHE A 587 -21.78 -21.93 -0.56
N ILE A 588 -21.35 -22.14 -1.80
CA ILE A 588 -21.44 -21.13 -2.87
C ILE A 588 -22.90 -20.79 -3.21
N GLU A 589 -23.78 -21.81 -3.25
CA GLU A 589 -25.20 -21.62 -3.53
C GLU A 589 -25.93 -20.89 -2.39
N GLU A 590 -25.66 -21.24 -1.13
CA GLU A 590 -26.19 -20.56 0.07
C GLU A 590 -25.74 -19.10 0.15
N GLN A 591 -24.48 -18.84 -0.13
CA GLN A 591 -23.90 -17.49 -0.14
C GLN A 591 -24.57 -16.57 -1.19
N ASN A 592 -25.03 -17.11 -2.29
CA ASN A 592 -25.75 -16.42 -3.38
C ASN A 592 -25.01 -15.20 -3.98
N ILE A 593 -23.68 -15.17 -3.89
CA ILE A 593 -22.82 -14.10 -4.42
C ILE A 593 -22.28 -14.46 -5.80
N PHE A 594 -21.91 -15.73 -6.00
CA PHE A 594 -21.19 -16.19 -7.18
C PHE A 594 -22.07 -16.95 -8.18
N ASN A 595 -21.66 -16.92 -9.43
CA ASN A 595 -22.18 -17.80 -10.46
C ASN A 595 -21.56 -19.19 -10.27
N ILE A 596 -22.38 -20.16 -9.84
CA ILE A 596 -21.91 -21.51 -9.50
C ILE A 596 -21.26 -22.24 -10.69
N ASP A 597 -21.77 -22.07 -11.91
CA ASP A 597 -21.20 -22.70 -13.10
C ASP A 597 -19.79 -22.15 -13.41
N THR A 598 -19.57 -20.87 -13.17
CA THR A 598 -18.24 -20.24 -13.28
C THR A 598 -17.28 -20.83 -12.25
N ILE A 599 -17.70 -20.97 -10.99
CA ILE A 599 -16.89 -21.59 -9.92
C ILE A 599 -16.55 -23.05 -10.26
N ARG A 600 -17.53 -23.86 -10.69
CA ARG A 600 -17.31 -25.25 -11.15
C ARG A 600 -16.31 -25.31 -12.32
N GLY A 601 -16.43 -24.37 -13.27
CA GLY A 601 -15.49 -24.23 -14.38
C GLY A 601 -14.07 -23.95 -13.91
N LEU A 602 -13.86 -23.04 -12.95
CA LEU A 602 -12.58 -22.72 -12.36
C LEU A 602 -11.98 -23.93 -11.62
N LYS A 603 -12.76 -24.65 -10.81
CA LYS A 603 -12.32 -25.89 -10.13
C LYS A 603 -11.85 -26.93 -11.15
N LYS A 604 -12.64 -27.19 -12.20
CA LYS A 604 -12.30 -28.13 -13.26
C LYS A 604 -10.99 -27.75 -13.98
N GLN A 605 -10.81 -26.47 -14.27
CA GLN A 605 -9.59 -25.97 -14.93
C GLN A 605 -8.38 -26.10 -14.03
N LEU A 606 -8.49 -25.79 -12.72
CA LEU A 606 -7.39 -25.89 -11.74
C LEU A 606 -6.80 -27.30 -11.70
N PHE A 607 -7.65 -28.33 -11.71
CA PHE A 607 -7.23 -29.72 -11.61
C PHE A 607 -6.99 -30.40 -12.97
N SER A 608 -7.06 -29.63 -14.07
CA SER A 608 -6.72 -30.12 -15.40
C SER A 608 -5.21 -30.26 -15.61
N SER A 609 -4.81 -30.89 -16.73
CA SER A 609 -3.41 -30.98 -17.16
C SER A 609 -2.80 -29.64 -17.58
N ASN A 610 -3.65 -28.64 -17.93
CA ASN A 610 -3.22 -27.29 -18.32
C ASN A 610 -4.05 -26.22 -17.59
N PRO A 611 -3.75 -25.92 -16.32
CA PRO A 611 -4.50 -24.94 -15.53
C PRO A 611 -4.31 -23.50 -16.03
N GLY A 612 -3.28 -23.20 -16.80
CA GLY A 612 -3.00 -21.85 -17.27
C GLY A 612 -2.66 -20.87 -16.12
N GLU A 613 -3.14 -19.63 -16.23
CA GLU A 613 -2.90 -18.56 -15.24
C GLU A 613 -4.03 -18.43 -14.19
N ILE A 614 -4.76 -19.51 -13.92
CA ILE A 614 -5.93 -19.48 -13.01
C ILE A 614 -5.58 -19.25 -11.53
N HIS A 615 -4.31 -19.45 -11.16
CA HIS A 615 -3.85 -19.37 -9.76
C HIS A 615 -4.21 -18.04 -9.09
N ALA A 616 -4.14 -16.91 -9.80
CA ALA A 616 -4.51 -15.61 -9.24
C ALA A 616 -6.02 -15.53 -8.91
N GLN A 617 -6.88 -16.10 -9.77
CA GLN A 617 -8.34 -16.11 -9.56
C GLN A 617 -8.72 -17.02 -8.39
N ILE A 618 -8.13 -18.21 -8.32
CA ILE A 618 -8.36 -19.15 -7.20
C ILE A 618 -7.85 -18.55 -5.90
N TRP A 619 -6.69 -17.89 -5.91
CA TRP A 619 -6.17 -17.21 -4.73
C TRP A 619 -7.09 -16.10 -4.24
N ALA A 620 -7.59 -15.26 -5.15
CA ALA A 620 -8.56 -14.23 -4.79
C ALA A 620 -9.86 -14.82 -4.20
N LEU A 621 -10.33 -15.96 -4.72
CA LEU A 621 -11.47 -16.66 -4.14
C LEU A 621 -11.17 -17.22 -2.74
N ILE A 622 -10.01 -17.83 -2.51
CA ILE A 622 -9.61 -18.34 -1.20
C ILE A 622 -9.57 -17.20 -0.18
N VAL A 623 -8.90 -16.09 -0.50
CA VAL A 623 -8.82 -14.93 0.40
C VAL A 623 -10.20 -14.37 0.71
N PHE A 624 -11.04 -14.17 -0.33
CA PHE A 624 -12.40 -13.67 -0.13
C PHE A 624 -13.25 -14.61 0.73
N GLN A 625 -13.22 -15.91 0.47
CA GLN A 625 -14.03 -16.87 1.19
C GLN A 625 -13.60 -17.04 2.66
N THR A 626 -12.27 -16.98 2.92
CA THR A 626 -11.75 -16.97 4.29
C THR A 626 -12.22 -15.72 5.04
N TRP A 627 -12.08 -14.55 4.40
CA TRP A 627 -12.57 -13.29 4.94
C TRP A 627 -14.10 -13.31 5.16
N TYR A 628 -14.86 -13.83 4.19
CA TYR A 628 -16.33 -13.91 4.27
C TYR A 628 -16.79 -14.77 5.46
N LYS A 629 -16.17 -15.93 5.65
CA LYS A 629 -16.47 -16.79 6.81
C LYS A 629 -16.20 -16.10 8.14
N LYS A 630 -15.14 -15.32 8.22
CA LYS A 630 -14.76 -14.63 9.46
C LYS A 630 -15.65 -13.45 9.81
N TYR A 631 -16.03 -12.65 8.82
CA TYR A 631 -16.65 -11.35 9.07
C TYR A 631 -18.15 -11.30 8.71
N MET A 632 -18.65 -12.21 7.86
CA MET A 632 -20.03 -12.17 7.38
C MET A 632 -20.91 -13.25 8.01
N ILE A 633 -20.34 -14.38 8.43
CA ILE A 633 -21.04 -15.45 9.15
C ILE A 633 -20.72 -15.36 10.63
#